data_3ed28cd4797643ffa720ce36767a4804
#
_entry.id   3ed28cd4797643ffa720ce36767a4804
#
_cell.length_a   1.000
_cell.length_b   1.000
_cell.length_c   1.000
_cell.angle_alpha   90.00
_cell.angle_beta   90.00
_cell.angle_gamma   90.00
#
_symmetry.space_group_name_H-M   'P 1'
#
loop_
_entity.id
_entity.type
_entity.pdbx_description
1 polymer ?
#
loop_
_entity_poly.entity_id
_entity_poly.type
_entity_poly.pdbx_seq_one_letter_code
_entity_poly.pdbx_strand_id
1 'polypeptide(L)'
;MDAAHGMLVDAVRRGRGVIDPEYVRADREAIRNQSAHRLLVDIVVIAGALTILAGIAPLIGTLTQSTMRVVTTISAATAVIAVLLGIFVGLQGRWLLTRHRAERLRFLLFEALLEPALEESLNLDRWSERLTERSAAIARLQSAEMTAWLARDRIVESADDGVPSGVYLDELVRTYVLDLIDSQAAYFARRASRNRSIDAVAHRLHTSLFFLGVGAIVPASVLRLAGGHAAAANAWTIVAAGAPAVSGMIGGLRSAHEYSRNGARFQAKAVALRALRERLCDRASRGERLRDLRHVLEHFETEHREWLRLMIAASWY
;
A
#
# COMPACT_ATOMS: atom_id res chain seq x y z
N MET A 1 29.19 -23.14 18.40
CA MET A 1 27.96 -23.07 17.56
C MET A 1 26.70 -23.00 18.41
N ASP A 2 26.54 -23.87 19.42
CA ASP A 2 25.31 -23.89 20.24
C ASP A 2 25.08 -22.64 21.10
N ALA A 3 26.13 -22.02 21.64
CA ALA A 3 25.99 -20.81 22.48
C ALA A 3 25.50 -19.59 21.68
N ALA A 4 26.05 -19.34 20.50
CA ALA A 4 25.64 -18.23 19.64
C ALA A 4 24.18 -18.41 19.14
N HIS A 5 23.81 -19.63 18.80
CA HIS A 5 22.44 -19.98 18.43
C HIS A 5 21.45 -19.73 19.57
N GLY A 6 21.73 -20.28 20.77
CA GLY A 6 20.86 -20.09 21.93
C GLY A 6 20.66 -18.62 22.28
N MET A 7 21.74 -17.86 22.28
CA MET A 7 21.75 -16.44 22.54
C MET A 7 20.88 -15.66 21.52
N LEU A 8 21.05 -15.94 20.23
CA LEU A 8 20.29 -15.28 19.17
C LEU A 8 18.81 -15.61 19.25
N VAL A 9 18.45 -16.88 19.52
CA VAL A 9 17.06 -17.29 19.70
C VAL A 9 16.41 -16.54 20.87
N ASP A 10 17.13 -16.37 21.98
CA ASP A 10 16.63 -15.63 23.13
C ASP A 10 16.51 -14.13 22.85
N ALA A 11 17.47 -13.53 22.12
CA ALA A 11 17.40 -12.15 21.67
C ALA A 11 16.19 -11.92 20.75
N VAL A 12 15.98 -12.78 19.75
CA VAL A 12 14.81 -12.71 18.85
C VAL A 12 13.50 -12.85 19.63
N ARG A 13 13.42 -13.80 20.57
CA ARG A 13 12.22 -14.01 21.39
C ARG A 13 11.90 -12.79 22.24
N ARG A 14 12.89 -12.25 22.97
CA ARG A 14 12.73 -11.05 23.81
C ARG A 14 12.40 -9.82 22.96
N GLY A 15 13.12 -9.62 21.84
CA GLY A 15 12.86 -8.51 20.93
C GLY A 15 11.44 -8.53 20.35
N ARG A 16 10.94 -9.69 19.95
CA ARG A 16 9.54 -9.84 19.53
C ARG A 16 8.58 -9.52 20.67
N GLY A 17 8.85 -10.01 21.87
CA GLY A 17 8.02 -9.70 23.05
C GLY A 17 7.85 -8.20 23.29
N VAL A 18 8.89 -7.40 23.01
CA VAL A 18 8.88 -5.94 23.14
C VAL A 18 8.19 -5.26 21.95
N ILE A 19 8.51 -5.67 20.72
CA ILE A 19 8.12 -4.94 19.51
C ILE A 19 6.72 -5.36 19.00
N ASP A 20 6.39 -6.65 19.04
CA ASP A 20 5.17 -7.16 18.43
C ASP A 20 3.88 -6.48 18.96
N PRO A 21 3.71 -6.17 20.25
CA PRO A 21 2.51 -5.49 20.73
C PRO A 21 2.34 -4.11 20.10
N GLU A 22 3.42 -3.31 20.01
CA GLU A 22 3.39 -1.96 19.43
C GLU A 22 3.24 -2.03 17.91
N TYR A 23 3.92 -2.96 17.26
CA TYR A 23 3.78 -3.22 15.81
C TYR A 23 2.34 -3.59 15.45
N VAL A 24 1.74 -4.56 16.16
CA VAL A 24 0.36 -5.01 15.89
C VAL A 24 -0.64 -3.87 16.10
N ARG A 25 -0.42 -3.03 17.12
CA ARG A 25 -1.25 -1.83 17.35
C ARG A 25 -1.15 -0.85 16.18
N ALA A 26 0.07 -0.48 15.79
CA ALA A 26 0.34 0.46 14.70
C ALA A 26 -0.18 -0.07 13.35
N ASP A 27 0.02 -1.36 13.05
CA ASP A 27 -0.45 -1.97 11.81
C ASP A 27 -1.98 -2.04 11.73
N ARG A 28 -2.67 -2.41 12.82
CA ARG A 28 -4.14 -2.38 12.88
C ARG A 28 -4.69 -0.98 12.68
N GLU A 29 -4.08 0.02 13.30
CA GLU A 29 -4.47 1.42 13.12
C GLU A 29 -4.23 1.89 11.69
N ALA A 30 -3.11 1.53 11.08
CA ALA A 30 -2.79 1.82 9.69
C ALA A 30 -3.82 1.18 8.73
N ILE A 31 -4.19 -0.08 8.95
CA ILE A 31 -5.22 -0.78 8.16
C ILE A 31 -6.58 -0.09 8.31
N ARG A 32 -6.98 0.31 9.51
CA ARG A 32 -8.24 1.01 9.75
C ARG A 32 -8.29 2.36 9.04
N ASN A 33 -7.24 3.16 9.18
CA ASN A 33 -7.14 4.48 8.55
C ASN A 33 -7.10 4.36 7.01
N GLN A 34 -6.40 3.35 6.48
CA GLN A 34 -6.37 3.05 5.04
C GLN A 34 -7.77 2.66 4.53
N SER A 35 -8.48 1.80 5.27
CA SER A 35 -9.82 1.36 4.87
C SER A 35 -10.81 2.51 4.88
N ALA A 36 -10.74 3.39 5.88
CA ALA A 36 -11.58 4.58 5.95
C ALA A 36 -11.29 5.55 4.79
N HIS A 37 -10.01 5.81 4.49
CA HIS A 37 -9.62 6.65 3.36
C HIS A 37 -10.13 6.07 2.02
N ARG A 38 -9.92 4.77 1.79
CA ARG A 38 -10.40 4.10 0.57
C ARG A 38 -11.92 4.15 0.44
N LEU A 39 -12.65 3.92 1.54
CA LEU A 39 -14.10 4.01 1.52
C LEU A 39 -14.59 5.40 1.09
N LEU A 40 -13.97 6.48 1.57
CA LEU A 40 -14.35 7.82 1.12
C LEU A 40 -14.05 8.03 -0.37
N VAL A 41 -12.92 7.56 -0.87
CA VAL A 41 -12.61 7.61 -2.30
C VAL A 41 -13.64 6.83 -3.12
N ASP A 42 -14.00 5.64 -2.69
CA ASP A 42 -15.04 4.81 -3.36
C ASP A 42 -16.39 5.53 -3.37
N ILE A 43 -16.78 6.14 -2.25
CA ILE A 43 -18.03 6.94 -2.16
C ILE A 43 -17.99 8.11 -3.15
N VAL A 44 -16.90 8.86 -3.24
CA VAL A 44 -16.77 9.99 -4.18
C VAL A 44 -16.94 9.52 -5.63
N VAL A 45 -16.25 8.44 -6.02
CA VAL A 45 -16.29 7.93 -7.39
C VAL A 45 -17.68 7.38 -7.73
N ILE A 46 -18.29 6.61 -6.84
CA ILE A 46 -19.63 6.02 -7.05
C ILE A 46 -20.69 7.12 -7.09
N ALA A 47 -20.67 8.05 -6.13
CA ALA A 47 -21.63 9.15 -6.08
C ALA A 47 -21.49 10.08 -7.30
N GLY A 48 -20.28 10.34 -7.75
CA GLY A 48 -20.01 11.07 -8.99
C GLY A 48 -20.61 10.38 -10.22
N ALA A 49 -20.42 9.07 -10.36
CA ALA A 49 -21.01 8.29 -11.44
C ALA A 49 -22.55 8.28 -11.38
N LEU A 50 -23.15 8.14 -10.19
CA LEU A 50 -24.59 8.20 -9.98
C LEU A 50 -25.16 9.58 -10.34
N THR A 51 -24.43 10.66 -10.04
CA THR A 51 -24.80 12.03 -10.43
C THR A 51 -24.91 12.14 -11.97
N ILE A 52 -23.94 11.60 -12.70
CA ILE A 52 -23.94 11.59 -14.17
C ILE A 52 -25.11 10.76 -14.70
N LEU A 53 -25.29 9.53 -14.20
CA LEU A 53 -26.36 8.62 -14.63
C LEU A 53 -27.74 9.20 -14.37
N ALA A 54 -27.96 9.79 -13.20
CA ALA A 54 -29.22 10.44 -12.86
C ALA A 54 -29.48 11.68 -13.71
N GLY A 55 -28.45 12.41 -14.13
CA GLY A 55 -28.57 13.54 -15.05
C GLY A 55 -29.00 13.13 -16.46
N ILE A 56 -28.65 11.92 -16.90
CA ILE A 56 -28.99 11.37 -18.23
C ILE A 56 -30.36 10.70 -18.23
N ALA A 57 -30.82 10.13 -17.12
CA ALA A 57 -32.04 9.34 -17.01
C ALA A 57 -33.32 10.08 -17.49
N PRO A 58 -33.52 11.38 -17.27
CA PRO A 58 -34.70 12.11 -17.79
C PRO A 58 -34.79 12.14 -19.30
N LEU A 59 -33.65 12.02 -20.01
CA LEU A 59 -33.65 12.00 -21.48
C LEU A 59 -34.32 10.74 -22.05
N ILE A 60 -34.61 9.77 -21.20
CA ILE A 60 -35.10 8.44 -21.56
C ILE A 60 -36.61 8.28 -21.22
N GLY A 61 -37.15 9.22 -20.48
CA GLY A 61 -38.61 9.24 -20.19
C GLY A 61 -39.12 8.16 -19.23
N THR A 62 -38.24 7.42 -18.56
CA THR A 62 -38.63 6.29 -17.68
C THR A 62 -38.91 6.69 -16.23
N LEU A 63 -38.48 7.86 -15.80
CA LEU A 63 -38.63 8.36 -14.42
C LEU A 63 -39.05 9.84 -14.44
N THR A 64 -39.78 10.25 -13.42
CA THR A 64 -40.16 11.66 -13.31
C THR A 64 -38.97 12.58 -13.14
N GLN A 65 -38.97 13.71 -13.80
CA GLN A 65 -37.89 14.69 -13.72
C GLN A 65 -37.58 15.13 -12.28
N SER A 66 -38.61 15.18 -11.42
CA SER A 66 -38.46 15.49 -10.01
C SER A 66 -37.64 14.44 -9.24
N THR A 67 -37.95 13.16 -9.46
CA THR A 67 -37.19 12.05 -8.83
C THR A 67 -35.70 12.09 -9.23
N MET A 68 -35.41 12.32 -10.50
CA MET A 68 -34.01 12.39 -10.97
C MET A 68 -33.26 13.59 -10.42
N ARG A 69 -33.90 14.75 -10.29
CA ARG A 69 -33.30 15.92 -9.62
C ARG A 69 -32.94 15.61 -8.17
N VAL A 70 -33.82 14.92 -7.43
CA VAL A 70 -33.54 14.53 -6.04
C VAL A 70 -32.32 13.58 -5.98
N VAL A 71 -32.29 12.53 -6.83
CA VAL A 71 -31.15 11.59 -6.88
C VAL A 71 -29.86 12.30 -7.22
N THR A 72 -29.86 13.17 -8.25
CA THR A 72 -28.69 13.95 -8.65
C THR A 72 -28.19 14.82 -7.49
N THR A 73 -29.12 15.54 -6.81
CA THR A 73 -28.73 16.43 -5.70
C THR A 73 -28.17 15.65 -4.52
N ILE A 74 -28.78 14.53 -4.13
CA ILE A 74 -28.30 13.68 -3.03
C ILE A 74 -26.93 13.10 -3.37
N SER A 75 -26.75 12.56 -4.58
CA SER A 75 -25.48 11.97 -5.01
C SER A 75 -24.36 13.02 -5.04
N ALA A 76 -24.62 14.19 -5.61
CA ALA A 76 -23.64 15.29 -5.64
C ALA A 76 -23.28 15.77 -4.22
N ALA A 77 -24.28 15.97 -3.36
CA ALA A 77 -24.07 16.34 -1.97
C ALA A 77 -23.22 15.28 -1.23
N THR A 78 -23.53 13.99 -1.43
CA THR A 78 -22.76 12.87 -0.85
C THR A 78 -21.30 12.90 -1.29
N ALA A 79 -21.03 13.13 -2.58
CA ALA A 79 -19.66 13.25 -3.09
C ALA A 79 -18.92 14.44 -2.44
N VAL A 80 -19.54 15.60 -2.38
CA VAL A 80 -18.96 16.80 -1.74
C VAL A 80 -18.69 16.56 -0.26
N ILE A 81 -19.64 16.01 0.48
CA ILE A 81 -19.46 15.69 1.91
C ILE A 81 -18.32 14.70 2.11
N ALA A 82 -18.21 13.66 1.28
CA ALA A 82 -17.14 12.68 1.38
C ALA A 82 -15.76 13.31 1.13
N VAL A 83 -15.62 14.22 0.15
CA VAL A 83 -14.39 14.98 -0.10
C VAL A 83 -14.05 15.84 1.11
N LEU A 84 -15.01 16.62 1.62
CA LEU A 84 -14.81 17.49 2.77
C LEU A 84 -14.37 16.68 4.02
N LEU A 85 -15.05 15.57 4.30
CA LEU A 85 -14.65 14.66 5.39
C LEU A 85 -13.22 14.15 5.20
N GLY A 86 -12.83 13.75 3.99
CA GLY A 86 -11.47 13.33 3.68
C GLY A 86 -10.43 14.40 4.02
N ILE A 87 -10.70 15.64 3.65
CA ILE A 87 -9.83 16.81 3.90
C ILE A 87 -9.78 17.13 5.40
N PHE A 88 -10.93 17.37 6.04
CA PHE A 88 -10.98 17.85 7.43
C PHE A 88 -10.52 16.80 8.44
N VAL A 89 -10.77 15.51 8.21
CA VAL A 89 -10.33 14.45 9.12
C VAL A 89 -8.85 14.11 8.89
N GLY A 90 -8.27 14.47 7.74
CA GLY A 90 -6.87 14.20 7.42
C GLY A 90 -6.52 12.71 7.39
N LEU A 91 -7.45 11.86 6.91
CA LEU A 91 -7.31 10.39 6.95
C LEU A 91 -6.06 9.90 6.23
N GLN A 92 -5.69 10.54 5.11
CA GLN A 92 -4.48 10.18 4.37
C GLN A 92 -3.23 10.39 5.23
N GLY A 93 -3.07 11.56 5.84
CA GLY A 93 -1.92 11.85 6.70
C GLY A 93 -1.83 10.92 7.90
N ARG A 94 -2.96 10.62 8.54
CA ARG A 94 -3.02 9.65 9.66
C ARG A 94 -2.63 8.24 9.21
N TRP A 95 -3.14 7.81 8.06
CA TRP A 95 -2.77 6.51 7.49
C TRP A 95 -1.28 6.44 7.19
N LEU A 96 -0.70 7.45 6.52
CA LEU A 96 0.72 7.47 6.18
C LEU A 96 1.60 7.44 7.43
N LEU A 97 1.26 8.22 8.46
CA LEU A 97 2.00 8.24 9.73
C LEU A 97 1.92 6.90 10.47
N THR A 98 0.73 6.33 10.61
CA THR A 98 0.57 5.04 11.30
C THR A 98 1.23 3.90 10.52
N ARG A 99 1.21 3.94 9.20
CA ARG A 99 1.95 3.00 8.36
C ARG A 99 3.45 3.17 8.51
N HIS A 100 3.95 4.41 8.56
CA HIS A 100 5.37 4.69 8.81
C HIS A 100 5.83 4.11 10.15
N ARG A 101 5.08 4.33 11.22
CA ARG A 101 5.36 3.74 12.54
C ARG A 101 5.43 2.21 12.46
N ALA A 102 4.44 1.57 11.84
CA ALA A 102 4.41 0.11 11.70
C ALA A 102 5.62 -0.43 10.94
N GLU A 103 6.03 0.20 9.81
CA GLU A 103 7.20 -0.23 9.04
C GLU A 103 8.51 -0.02 9.83
N ARG A 104 8.65 1.09 10.55
CA ARG A 104 9.82 1.34 11.40
C ARG A 104 9.92 0.31 12.54
N LEU A 105 8.80 -0.05 13.17
CA LEU A 105 8.76 -1.09 14.20
C LEU A 105 9.12 -2.47 13.62
N ARG A 106 8.66 -2.78 12.41
CA ARG A 106 8.96 -4.05 11.74
C ARG A 106 10.47 -4.26 11.54
N PHE A 107 11.22 -3.21 11.20
CA PHE A 107 12.65 -3.31 10.94
C PHE A 107 13.52 -3.07 12.17
N LEU A 108 12.94 -2.51 13.24
CA LEU A 108 13.67 -2.22 14.47
C LEU A 108 14.38 -3.44 15.05
N LEU A 109 13.73 -4.61 15.04
CA LEU A 109 14.35 -5.84 15.54
C LEU A 109 15.57 -6.24 14.69
N PHE A 110 15.46 -6.13 13.37
CA PHE A 110 16.58 -6.43 12.49
C PHE A 110 17.75 -5.44 12.68
N GLU A 111 17.46 -4.14 12.79
CA GLU A 111 18.47 -3.13 13.14
C GLU A 111 19.18 -3.47 14.44
N ALA A 112 18.42 -3.78 15.51
CA ALA A 112 18.96 -4.09 16.81
C ALA A 112 19.78 -5.38 16.85
N LEU A 113 19.43 -6.37 16.02
CA LEU A 113 20.20 -7.61 15.88
C LEU A 113 21.51 -7.42 15.10
N LEU A 114 21.64 -6.35 14.31
CA LEU A 114 22.89 -5.98 13.64
C LEU A 114 23.82 -5.13 14.50
N GLU A 115 23.38 -4.65 15.65
CA GLU A 115 24.22 -3.86 16.55
C GLU A 115 25.37 -4.69 17.16
N PRO A 116 26.63 -4.18 17.12
CA PRO A 116 27.79 -4.91 17.61
C PRO A 116 27.72 -5.29 19.09
N ALA A 117 27.00 -4.51 19.87
CA ALA A 117 26.84 -4.70 21.32
C ALA A 117 26.18 -6.02 21.74
N LEU A 118 25.58 -6.76 20.78
CA LEU A 118 24.97 -8.06 21.05
C LEU A 118 26.00 -9.16 21.29
N GLU A 119 27.23 -9.00 20.81
CA GLU A 119 28.26 -10.04 20.87
C GLU A 119 29.23 -9.92 22.04
N GLU A 120 29.59 -8.70 22.47
CA GLU A 120 30.71 -8.49 23.40
C GLU A 120 30.37 -8.49 24.90
N SER A 121 29.12 -8.22 25.27
CA SER A 121 28.71 -8.22 26.68
C SER A 121 27.21 -8.31 26.84
N LEU A 122 26.65 -9.45 26.47
CA LEU A 122 25.20 -9.61 26.41
C LEU A 122 24.53 -9.51 27.76
N ASN A 123 24.31 -8.31 28.19
CA ASN A 123 23.24 -8.02 29.11
C ASN A 123 21.94 -7.87 28.28
N LEU A 124 21.29 -9.03 28.01
CA LEU A 124 20.00 -9.08 27.30
C LEU A 124 18.96 -8.16 27.93
N ASP A 125 19.06 -7.88 29.22
CA ASP A 125 18.13 -7.02 29.92
C ASP A 125 18.33 -5.57 29.50
N ARG A 126 19.57 -5.06 29.53
CA ARG A 126 19.90 -3.71 29.03
C ARG A 126 19.59 -3.54 27.54
N TRP A 127 19.82 -4.58 26.74
CA TRP A 127 19.47 -4.56 25.32
C TRP A 127 17.96 -4.46 25.13
N SER A 128 17.17 -5.23 25.89
CA SER A 128 15.70 -5.18 25.81
C SER A 128 15.13 -3.86 26.34
N GLU A 129 15.75 -3.23 27.35
CA GLU A 129 15.38 -1.89 27.81
C GLU A 129 15.57 -0.84 26.70
N ARG A 130 16.75 -0.80 26.07
CA ARG A 130 17.01 0.09 24.91
C ARG A 130 16.03 -0.15 23.77
N LEU A 131 15.72 -1.41 23.48
CA LEU A 131 14.76 -1.77 22.46
C LEU A 131 13.35 -1.28 22.81
N THR A 132 12.97 -1.35 24.09
CA THR A 132 11.70 -0.83 24.60
C THR A 132 11.62 0.68 24.41
N GLU A 133 12.67 1.42 24.78
CA GLU A 133 12.75 2.87 24.59
C GLU A 133 12.64 3.26 23.12
N ARG A 134 13.39 2.59 22.23
CA ARG A 134 13.33 2.83 20.77
C ARG A 134 11.96 2.50 20.20
N SER A 135 11.35 1.40 20.62
CA SER A 135 10.00 1.01 20.20
C SER A 135 8.97 2.04 20.64
N ALA A 136 9.03 2.51 21.88
CA ALA A 136 8.15 3.56 22.39
C ALA A 136 8.38 4.91 21.68
N ALA A 137 9.61 5.26 21.32
CA ALA A 137 9.91 6.46 20.54
C ALA A 137 9.28 6.38 19.15
N ILE A 138 9.43 5.25 18.45
CA ILE A 138 8.80 5.03 17.12
C ILE A 138 7.27 5.09 17.22
N ALA A 139 6.68 4.50 18.25
CA ALA A 139 5.23 4.53 18.45
C ALA A 139 4.66 5.95 18.65
N ARG A 140 5.49 6.89 19.14
CA ARG A 140 5.13 8.30 19.37
C ARG A 140 5.51 9.25 18.25
N LEU A 141 6.18 8.78 17.17
CA LEU A 141 6.60 9.64 16.05
C LEU A 141 5.48 10.55 15.58
N GLN A 142 5.82 11.81 15.28
CA GLN A 142 4.90 12.81 14.74
C GLN A 142 5.07 12.98 13.22
N SER A 143 4.10 13.62 12.57
CA SER A 143 4.17 13.90 11.13
C SER A 143 5.39 14.73 10.73
N ALA A 144 5.83 15.69 11.56
CA ALA A 144 7.02 16.49 11.32
C ALA A 144 8.29 15.63 11.30
N GLU A 145 8.39 14.64 12.21
CA GLU A 145 9.53 13.72 12.28
C GLU A 145 9.56 12.77 11.08
N MET A 146 8.39 12.28 10.63
CA MET A 146 8.25 11.51 9.41
C MET A 146 8.73 12.32 8.20
N THR A 147 8.33 13.58 8.09
CA THR A 147 8.76 14.49 7.01
C THR A 147 10.26 14.74 7.06
N ALA A 148 10.81 15.00 8.25
CA ALA A 148 12.25 15.16 8.44
C ALA A 148 13.02 13.87 8.07
N TRP A 149 12.49 12.69 8.41
CA TRP A 149 13.08 11.42 8.02
C TRP A 149 13.07 11.22 6.49
N LEU A 150 12.01 11.64 5.80
CA LEU A 150 11.93 11.60 4.33
C LEU A 150 12.91 12.56 3.65
N ALA A 151 13.18 13.71 4.25
CA ALA A 151 14.07 14.75 3.71
C ALA A 151 15.56 14.41 3.92
N ARG A 152 15.91 13.55 4.88
CA ARG A 152 17.31 13.17 5.09
C ARG A 152 17.80 12.37 3.91
N ASP A 153 18.75 12.92 3.17
CA ASP A 153 19.57 12.12 2.27
C ASP A 153 20.39 11.16 3.11
N ARG A 154 20.43 9.93 2.67
CA ARG A 154 21.04 8.86 3.42
C ARG A 154 22.54 9.02 3.45
N ILE A 155 23.08 9.46 4.56
CA ILE A 155 24.46 9.19 4.91
C ILE A 155 24.44 7.85 5.65
N VAL A 156 24.88 6.79 4.98
CA VAL A 156 25.31 5.57 5.67
C VAL A 156 26.55 5.97 6.44
N GLU A 157 26.37 6.47 7.67
CA GLU A 157 27.46 6.48 8.61
C GLU A 157 27.87 5.02 8.80
N SER A 158 28.92 4.62 8.11
CA SER A 158 29.67 3.44 8.47
C SER A 158 30.36 3.76 9.80
N ALA A 159 29.63 3.65 10.88
CA ALA A 159 30.26 3.50 12.17
C ALA A 159 31.07 2.20 12.07
N ASP A 160 32.38 2.35 12.00
CA ASP A 160 33.36 1.26 11.94
C ASP A 160 33.53 0.62 13.32
N ASP A 161 32.63 0.92 14.24
CA ASP A 161 32.62 0.52 15.62
C ASP A 161 32.07 -0.90 15.78
N GLY A 162 32.98 -1.87 15.84
CA GLY A 162 32.70 -3.23 16.25
C GLY A 162 31.90 -4.07 15.21
N VAL A 163 32.60 -4.85 14.39
CA VAL A 163 31.94 -5.78 13.47
C VAL A 163 31.61 -7.08 14.21
N PRO A 164 30.33 -7.52 14.28
CA PRO A 164 29.96 -8.79 14.90
C PRO A 164 30.76 -9.98 14.35
N SER A 165 30.96 -11.08 15.11
CA SER A 165 31.73 -12.22 14.64
C SER A 165 31.10 -12.89 13.42
N GLY A 166 31.93 -13.57 12.63
CA GLY A 166 31.44 -14.28 11.45
C GLY A 166 30.45 -15.38 11.81
N VAL A 167 30.67 -16.06 12.94
CA VAL A 167 29.77 -17.12 13.45
C VAL A 167 28.41 -16.54 13.83
N TYR A 168 28.38 -15.37 14.48
CA TYR A 168 27.14 -14.70 14.81
C TYR A 168 26.36 -14.27 13.56
N LEU A 169 27.06 -13.67 12.59
CA LEU A 169 26.41 -13.23 11.34
C LEU A 169 25.84 -14.39 10.54
N ASP A 170 26.54 -15.52 10.48
CA ASP A 170 26.06 -16.72 9.80
C ASP A 170 24.81 -17.29 10.48
N GLU A 171 24.82 -17.28 11.81
CA GLU A 171 23.67 -17.74 12.60
C GLU A 171 22.48 -16.79 12.46
N LEU A 172 22.71 -15.46 12.45
CA LEU A 172 21.67 -14.45 12.21
C LEU A 172 21.03 -14.62 10.84
N VAL A 173 21.84 -14.87 9.80
CA VAL A 173 21.30 -15.14 8.46
C VAL A 173 20.39 -16.37 8.50
N ARG A 174 20.88 -17.48 9.04
CA ARG A 174 20.18 -18.76 9.05
C ARG A 174 18.90 -18.75 9.88
N THR A 175 18.96 -18.15 11.08
CA THR A 175 17.87 -18.23 12.07
C THR A 175 16.80 -17.18 11.87
N TYR A 176 17.15 -16.02 11.30
CA TYR A 176 16.23 -14.88 11.24
C TYR A 176 16.06 -14.28 9.85
N VAL A 177 17.19 -13.96 9.16
CA VAL A 177 17.12 -13.11 7.96
C VAL A 177 16.55 -13.86 6.76
N LEU A 178 16.90 -15.12 6.56
CA LEU A 178 16.34 -15.93 5.46
C LEU A 178 14.83 -16.09 5.60
N ASP A 179 14.32 -16.39 6.78
CA ASP A 179 12.88 -16.48 7.05
C ASP A 179 12.18 -15.14 6.83
N LEU A 180 12.79 -14.03 7.26
CA LEU A 180 12.29 -12.69 7.03
C LEU A 180 12.18 -12.40 5.53
N ILE A 181 13.25 -12.64 4.76
CA ILE A 181 13.26 -12.41 3.31
C ILE A 181 12.23 -13.30 2.61
N ASP A 182 12.19 -14.59 2.91
CA ASP A 182 11.28 -15.54 2.28
C ASP A 182 9.81 -15.19 2.55
N SER A 183 9.48 -14.82 3.79
CA SER A 183 8.14 -14.39 4.17
C SER A 183 7.71 -13.11 3.45
N GLN A 184 8.62 -12.12 3.34
CA GLN A 184 8.36 -10.86 2.65
C GLN A 184 8.27 -11.05 1.13
N ALA A 185 9.16 -11.84 0.52
CA ALA A 185 9.11 -12.15 -0.90
C ALA A 185 7.81 -12.87 -1.29
N ALA A 186 7.36 -13.83 -0.47
CA ALA A 186 6.09 -14.51 -0.66
C ALA A 186 4.89 -13.57 -0.50
N TYR A 187 4.92 -12.68 0.50
CA TYR A 187 3.89 -11.66 0.69
C TYR A 187 3.78 -10.74 -0.54
N PHE A 188 4.89 -10.17 -1.01
CA PHE A 188 4.89 -9.28 -2.17
C PHE A 188 4.47 -10.00 -3.45
N ALA A 189 4.90 -11.25 -3.67
CA ALA A 189 4.47 -12.04 -4.82
C ALA A 189 2.95 -12.28 -4.84
N ARG A 190 2.34 -12.64 -3.70
CA ARG A 190 0.89 -12.78 -3.58
C ARG A 190 0.15 -11.47 -3.83
N ARG A 191 0.65 -10.35 -3.26
CA ARG A 191 0.05 -9.02 -3.47
C ARG A 191 0.17 -8.57 -4.92
N ALA A 192 1.30 -8.81 -5.58
CA ALA A 192 1.51 -8.51 -6.99
C ALA A 192 0.52 -9.27 -7.88
N SER A 193 0.36 -10.57 -7.67
CA SER A 193 -0.59 -11.40 -8.40
C SER A 193 -2.02 -10.92 -8.23
N ARG A 194 -2.46 -10.66 -6.99
CA ARG A 194 -3.80 -10.16 -6.69
C ARG A 194 -4.08 -8.82 -7.36
N ASN A 195 -3.14 -7.85 -7.25
CA ASN A 195 -3.33 -6.54 -7.86
C ASN A 195 -3.41 -6.62 -9.39
N ARG A 196 -2.56 -7.43 -10.03
CA ARG A 196 -2.61 -7.65 -11.49
C ARG A 196 -3.92 -8.30 -11.93
N SER A 197 -4.44 -9.27 -11.19
CA SER A 197 -5.72 -9.90 -11.51
C SER A 197 -6.89 -8.90 -11.42
N ILE A 198 -6.94 -8.09 -10.35
CA ILE A 198 -7.96 -7.05 -10.21
C ILE A 198 -7.83 -6.01 -11.32
N ASP A 199 -6.61 -5.55 -11.61
CA ASP A 199 -6.33 -4.59 -12.67
C ASP A 199 -6.77 -5.10 -14.04
N ALA A 200 -6.46 -6.36 -14.37
CA ALA A 200 -6.84 -6.97 -15.64
C ALA A 200 -8.36 -7.12 -15.81
N VAL A 201 -9.10 -7.45 -14.74
CA VAL A 201 -10.56 -7.51 -14.76
C VAL A 201 -11.15 -6.11 -14.91
N ALA A 202 -10.71 -5.16 -14.08
CA ALA A 202 -11.19 -3.77 -14.13
C ALA A 202 -10.90 -3.12 -15.49
N HIS A 203 -9.71 -3.35 -16.08
CA HIS A 203 -9.35 -2.86 -17.39
C HIS A 203 -10.28 -3.42 -18.49
N ARG A 204 -10.50 -4.75 -18.49
CA ARG A 204 -11.41 -5.38 -19.46
C ARG A 204 -12.82 -4.83 -19.36
N LEU A 205 -13.37 -4.73 -18.16
CA LEU A 205 -14.71 -4.19 -17.93
C LEU A 205 -14.81 -2.72 -18.38
N HIS A 206 -13.86 -1.89 -17.97
CA HIS A 206 -13.76 -0.49 -18.39
C HIS A 206 -13.75 -0.36 -19.90
N THR A 207 -12.86 -1.08 -20.58
CA THR A 207 -12.71 -1.03 -22.04
C THR A 207 -13.94 -1.56 -22.77
N SER A 208 -14.49 -2.70 -22.33
CA SER A 208 -15.70 -3.29 -22.95
C SER A 208 -16.93 -2.38 -22.81
N LEU A 209 -17.16 -1.80 -21.63
CA LEU A 209 -18.25 -0.88 -21.40
C LEU A 209 -18.09 0.42 -22.21
N PHE A 210 -16.89 0.94 -22.32
CA PHE A 210 -16.62 2.10 -23.16
C PHE A 210 -16.98 1.85 -24.63
N PHE A 211 -16.48 0.76 -25.22
CA PHE A 211 -16.79 0.43 -26.61
C PHE A 211 -18.26 0.03 -26.82
N LEU A 212 -18.89 -0.62 -25.85
CA LEU A 212 -20.33 -0.88 -25.88
C LEU A 212 -21.12 0.42 -25.96
N GLY A 213 -20.77 1.41 -25.14
CA GLY A 213 -21.43 2.71 -25.16
C GLY A 213 -21.22 3.46 -26.48
N VAL A 214 -19.98 3.51 -26.96
CA VAL A 214 -19.68 4.14 -28.26
C VAL A 214 -20.40 3.43 -29.41
N GLY A 215 -20.35 2.09 -29.42
CA GLY A 215 -21.05 1.30 -30.44
C GLY A 215 -22.58 1.45 -30.43
N ALA A 216 -23.16 1.73 -29.27
CA ALA A 216 -24.60 1.94 -29.09
C ALA A 216 -25.11 3.25 -29.72
N ILE A 217 -24.23 4.22 -30.02
CA ILE A 217 -24.60 5.49 -30.64
C ILE A 217 -25.21 5.27 -32.06
N VAL A 218 -24.62 4.36 -32.84
CA VAL A 218 -25.05 4.11 -34.20
C VAL A 218 -26.49 3.57 -34.24
N PRO A 219 -26.83 2.45 -33.59
CA PRO A 219 -28.21 1.94 -33.60
C PRO A 219 -29.21 2.93 -32.97
N ALA A 220 -28.83 3.67 -31.92
CA ALA A 220 -29.67 4.71 -31.33
C ALA A 220 -30.03 5.80 -32.37
N SER A 221 -29.05 6.25 -33.17
CA SER A 221 -29.23 7.28 -34.18
C SER A 221 -30.06 6.77 -35.37
N VAL A 222 -29.76 5.58 -35.87
CA VAL A 222 -30.48 4.96 -37.00
C VAL A 222 -31.97 4.75 -36.67
N LEU A 223 -32.26 4.19 -35.49
CA LEU A 223 -33.65 3.95 -35.05
C LEU A 223 -34.46 5.24 -34.86
N ARG A 224 -33.79 6.33 -34.42
CA ARG A 224 -34.44 7.65 -34.33
C ARG A 224 -34.75 8.22 -35.69
N LEU A 225 -33.83 8.10 -36.67
CA LEU A 225 -34.03 8.59 -38.04
C LEU A 225 -35.10 7.80 -38.78
N ALA A 226 -35.19 6.48 -38.55
CA ALA A 226 -36.13 5.60 -39.20
C ALA A 226 -37.62 5.83 -38.77
N GLY A 227 -37.86 6.50 -37.66
CA GLY A 227 -39.21 6.76 -37.12
C GLY A 227 -39.97 5.46 -36.74
N GLY A 228 -40.72 5.42 -35.73
CA GLY A 228 -41.56 4.25 -35.38
C GLY A 228 -40.96 3.28 -34.33
N HIS A 229 -39.70 3.41 -33.98
CA HIS A 229 -39.00 2.53 -32.99
C HIS A 229 -38.53 3.29 -31.74
N ALA A 230 -39.31 4.24 -31.23
CA ALA A 230 -38.90 5.13 -30.15
C ALA A 230 -38.39 4.39 -28.88
N ALA A 231 -39.04 3.29 -28.48
CA ALA A 231 -38.63 2.50 -27.31
C ALA A 231 -37.24 1.85 -27.50
N ALA A 232 -36.99 1.29 -28.69
CA ALA A 232 -35.70 0.70 -29.01
C ALA A 232 -34.60 1.77 -29.13
N ALA A 233 -34.89 2.90 -29.76
CA ALA A 233 -33.96 4.03 -29.84
C ALA A 233 -33.60 4.56 -28.44
N ASN A 234 -34.56 4.66 -27.54
CA ASN A 234 -34.32 5.06 -26.15
C ASN A 234 -33.46 4.04 -25.38
N ALA A 235 -33.73 2.73 -25.55
CA ALA A 235 -32.86 1.68 -24.94
C ALA A 235 -31.40 1.79 -25.36
N TRP A 236 -31.15 1.98 -26.65
CA TRP A 236 -29.79 2.18 -27.16
C TRP A 236 -29.16 3.50 -26.67
N THR A 237 -29.95 4.54 -26.49
CA THR A 237 -29.48 5.81 -25.90
C THR A 237 -29.06 5.63 -24.44
N ILE A 238 -29.78 4.80 -23.67
CA ILE A 238 -29.39 4.42 -22.30
C ILE A 238 -28.02 3.76 -22.30
N VAL A 239 -27.83 2.77 -23.17
CA VAL A 239 -26.55 2.05 -23.29
C VAL A 239 -25.44 3.00 -23.73
N ALA A 240 -25.70 3.85 -24.72
CA ALA A 240 -24.72 4.82 -25.26
C ALA A 240 -24.21 5.81 -24.20
N ALA A 241 -25.07 6.22 -23.28
CA ALA A 241 -24.71 7.17 -22.22
C ALA A 241 -24.32 6.49 -20.89
N GLY A 242 -25.03 5.44 -20.51
CA GLY A 242 -24.82 4.74 -19.25
C GLY A 242 -23.56 3.89 -19.21
N ALA A 243 -23.27 3.16 -20.30
CA ALA A 243 -22.09 2.29 -20.33
C ALA A 243 -20.78 3.08 -20.20
N PRO A 244 -20.55 4.23 -20.87
CA PRO A 244 -19.35 5.05 -20.65
C PRO A 244 -19.30 5.65 -19.24
N ALA A 245 -20.42 6.01 -18.63
CA ALA A 245 -20.46 6.52 -17.26
C ALA A 245 -20.01 5.45 -16.24
N VAL A 246 -20.50 4.21 -16.37
CA VAL A 246 -20.06 3.07 -15.54
C VAL A 246 -18.59 2.73 -15.85
N SER A 247 -18.19 2.77 -17.13
CA SER A 247 -16.81 2.62 -17.54
C SER A 247 -15.90 3.64 -16.82
N GLY A 248 -16.28 4.92 -16.85
CA GLY A 248 -15.54 5.99 -16.14
C GLY A 248 -15.43 5.74 -14.64
N MET A 249 -16.50 5.25 -14.00
CA MET A 249 -16.47 4.85 -12.58
C MET A 249 -15.43 3.74 -12.33
N ILE A 250 -15.45 2.68 -13.13
CA ILE A 250 -14.47 1.58 -13.00
C ILE A 250 -13.05 2.08 -13.23
N GLY A 251 -12.84 2.94 -14.25
CA GLY A 251 -11.56 3.58 -14.52
C GLY A 251 -11.07 4.46 -13.37
N GLY A 252 -11.97 5.23 -12.77
CA GLY A 252 -11.71 6.04 -11.58
C GLY A 252 -11.29 5.20 -10.36
N LEU A 253 -12.05 4.15 -10.05
CA LEU A 253 -11.71 3.21 -8.96
C LEU A 253 -10.36 2.52 -9.21
N ARG A 254 -10.12 2.07 -10.46
CA ARG A 254 -8.85 1.46 -10.85
C ARG A 254 -7.67 2.41 -10.64
N SER A 255 -7.82 3.67 -11.04
CA SER A 255 -6.81 4.71 -10.88
C SER A 255 -6.58 5.05 -9.41
N ALA A 256 -7.65 5.27 -8.65
CA ALA A 256 -7.58 5.60 -7.23
C ALA A 256 -6.91 4.52 -6.36
N HIS A 257 -7.10 3.25 -6.71
CA HIS A 257 -6.46 2.13 -6.02
C HIS A 257 -5.07 1.77 -6.56
N GLU A 258 -4.64 2.38 -7.68
CA GLU A 258 -3.33 2.16 -8.32
C GLU A 258 -2.98 0.67 -8.54
N TYR A 259 -3.95 -0.18 -8.89
CA TYR A 259 -3.74 -1.63 -8.97
C TYR A 259 -2.58 -2.02 -9.89
N SER A 260 -2.48 -1.43 -11.09
CA SER A 260 -1.42 -1.71 -12.04
C SER A 260 -0.04 -1.38 -11.47
N ARG A 261 0.11 -0.16 -10.94
CA ARG A 261 1.35 0.36 -10.36
C ARG A 261 1.80 -0.45 -9.15
N ASN A 262 0.87 -0.76 -8.24
CA ASN A 262 1.14 -1.59 -7.07
C ASN A 262 1.49 -3.03 -7.47
N GLY A 263 0.86 -3.58 -8.51
CA GLY A 263 1.17 -4.90 -9.05
C GLY A 263 2.61 -5.00 -9.56
N ALA A 264 3.05 -4.05 -10.40
CA ALA A 264 4.41 -3.99 -10.92
C ALA A 264 5.45 -3.81 -9.80
N ARG A 265 5.18 -2.90 -8.87
CA ARG A 265 6.04 -2.57 -7.76
C ARG A 265 6.26 -3.75 -6.79
N PHE A 266 5.19 -4.43 -6.38
CA PHE A 266 5.31 -5.60 -5.53
C PHE A 266 6.02 -6.76 -6.23
N GLN A 267 5.87 -6.89 -7.55
CA GLN A 267 6.63 -7.88 -8.32
C GLN A 267 8.14 -7.57 -8.30
N ALA A 268 8.53 -6.33 -8.56
CA ALA A 268 9.94 -5.92 -8.52
C ALA A 268 10.57 -6.19 -7.15
N LYS A 269 9.84 -5.91 -6.05
CA LYS A 269 10.27 -6.21 -4.68
C LYS A 269 10.49 -7.70 -4.45
N ALA A 270 9.54 -8.53 -4.86
CA ALA A 270 9.66 -9.97 -4.69
C ALA A 270 10.88 -10.52 -5.43
N VAL A 271 11.20 -9.98 -6.60
CA VAL A 271 12.40 -10.35 -7.38
C VAL A 271 13.68 -9.88 -6.68
N ALA A 272 13.73 -8.63 -6.23
CA ALA A 272 14.89 -8.07 -5.53
C ALA A 272 15.22 -8.82 -4.23
N LEU A 273 14.19 -9.18 -3.44
CA LEU A 273 14.38 -9.96 -2.22
C LEU A 273 14.93 -11.36 -2.50
N ARG A 274 14.47 -12.03 -3.56
CA ARG A 274 15.01 -13.34 -3.96
C ARG A 274 16.48 -13.24 -4.37
N ALA A 275 16.85 -12.21 -5.14
CA ALA A 275 18.25 -11.98 -5.51
C ALA A 275 19.14 -11.68 -4.30
N LEU A 276 18.63 -10.95 -3.29
CA LEU A 276 19.31 -10.73 -2.01
C LEU A 276 19.50 -12.04 -1.24
N ARG A 277 18.47 -12.88 -1.22
CA ARG A 277 18.52 -14.22 -0.59
C ARG A 277 19.62 -15.11 -1.21
N GLU A 278 19.68 -15.18 -2.53
CA GLU A 278 20.70 -15.95 -3.26
C GLU A 278 22.09 -15.47 -2.89
N ARG A 279 22.35 -14.17 -2.91
CA ARG A 279 23.64 -13.58 -2.50
C ARG A 279 24.02 -13.93 -1.07
N LEU A 280 23.06 -13.88 -0.12
CA LEU A 280 23.31 -14.24 1.27
C LEU A 280 23.66 -15.72 1.44
N CYS A 281 23.14 -16.61 0.60
CA CYS A 281 23.49 -18.03 0.64
C CYS A 281 24.88 -18.32 0.10
N ASP A 282 25.36 -17.54 -0.89
CA ASP A 282 26.59 -17.81 -1.62
C ASP A 282 27.86 -17.20 -0.98
N ARG A 283 27.69 -16.31 0.01
CA ARG A 283 28.83 -15.56 0.59
C ARG A 283 29.62 -16.35 1.62
N ALA A 284 30.94 -16.26 1.50
CA ALA A 284 31.89 -16.91 2.38
C ALA A 284 32.59 -15.94 3.34
N SER A 285 32.85 -14.67 2.96
CA SER A 285 33.59 -13.74 3.80
C SER A 285 32.70 -12.95 4.77
N ARG A 286 33.22 -12.70 6.00
CA ARG A 286 32.54 -11.95 7.06
C ARG A 286 32.15 -10.52 6.64
N GLY A 287 33.09 -9.80 6.00
CA GLY A 287 32.84 -8.42 5.58
C GLY A 287 31.78 -8.31 4.49
N GLU A 288 31.74 -9.25 3.57
CA GLU A 288 30.70 -9.33 2.55
C GLU A 288 29.35 -9.67 3.17
N ARG A 289 29.30 -10.57 4.15
CA ARG A 289 28.09 -10.96 4.86
C ARG A 289 27.43 -9.76 5.59
N LEU A 290 28.24 -9.01 6.34
CA LEU A 290 27.72 -7.81 7.02
C LEU A 290 27.24 -6.76 6.02
N ARG A 291 27.96 -6.57 4.93
CA ARG A 291 27.56 -5.65 3.85
C ARG A 291 26.23 -6.07 3.23
N ASP A 292 26.06 -7.36 2.93
CA ASP A 292 24.82 -7.88 2.36
C ASP A 292 23.63 -7.74 3.34
N LEU A 293 23.84 -7.96 4.64
CA LEU A 293 22.83 -7.73 5.67
C LEU A 293 22.42 -6.26 5.78
N ARG A 294 23.40 -5.35 5.72
CA ARG A 294 23.10 -3.90 5.66
C ARG A 294 22.34 -3.56 4.39
N HIS A 295 22.68 -4.15 3.24
CA HIS A 295 21.92 -3.96 2.00
C HIS A 295 20.48 -4.45 2.08
N VAL A 296 20.21 -5.54 2.80
CA VAL A 296 18.82 -5.99 3.05
C VAL A 296 18.05 -4.92 3.81
N LEU A 297 18.61 -4.39 4.90
CA LEU A 297 17.98 -3.33 5.69
C LEU A 297 17.76 -2.08 4.85
N GLU A 298 18.79 -1.70 4.10
CA GLU A 298 18.73 -0.58 3.16
C GLU A 298 17.63 -0.73 2.12
N HIS A 299 17.50 -1.90 1.56
CA HIS A 299 16.46 -2.16 0.57
C HIS A 299 15.07 -1.91 1.15
N PHE A 300 14.81 -2.41 2.38
CA PHE A 300 13.52 -2.18 3.04
C PHE A 300 13.25 -0.71 3.36
N GLU A 301 14.26 0.02 3.87
CA GLU A 301 14.10 1.45 4.18
C GLU A 301 13.89 2.30 2.93
N THR A 302 14.72 2.10 1.90
CA THR A 302 14.62 2.85 0.64
C THR A 302 13.26 2.65 0.01
N GLU A 303 12.79 1.42 0.00
CA GLU A 303 11.48 1.08 -0.52
C GLU A 303 10.35 1.74 0.25
N HIS A 304 10.43 1.73 1.58
CA HIS A 304 9.43 2.40 2.40
C HIS A 304 9.43 3.92 2.19
N ARG A 305 10.62 4.52 2.04
CA ARG A 305 10.79 5.94 1.73
C ARG A 305 10.21 6.33 0.38
N GLU A 306 10.50 5.55 -0.65
CA GLU A 306 9.94 5.75 -1.98
C GLU A 306 8.40 5.62 -1.98
N TRP A 307 7.89 4.62 -1.27
CA TRP A 307 6.46 4.44 -1.12
C TRP A 307 5.79 5.65 -0.46
N LEU A 308 6.35 6.16 0.63
CA LEU A 308 5.83 7.36 1.31
C LEU A 308 5.87 8.58 0.39
N ARG A 309 6.99 8.83 -0.31
CA ARG A 309 7.10 9.95 -1.27
C ARG A 309 6.02 9.87 -2.34
N LEU A 310 5.79 8.69 -2.89
CA LEU A 310 4.76 8.48 -3.90
C LEU A 310 3.34 8.70 -3.35
N MET A 311 3.06 8.21 -2.15
CA MET A 311 1.75 8.39 -1.53
C MET A 311 1.47 9.85 -1.14
N ILE A 312 2.49 10.60 -0.73
CA ILE A 312 2.37 12.04 -0.48
C ILE A 312 2.16 12.80 -1.79
N ALA A 313 2.91 12.46 -2.86
CA ALA A 313 2.76 13.08 -4.17
C ALA A 313 1.44 12.75 -4.86
N ALA A 314 0.85 11.60 -4.57
CA ALA A 314 -0.45 11.17 -5.08
C ALA A 314 -1.63 11.76 -4.27
N SER A 315 -1.40 12.76 -3.42
CA SER A 315 -2.48 13.42 -2.68
C SER A 315 -3.46 14.06 -3.66
N TRP A 316 -4.72 13.65 -3.58
CA TRP A 316 -5.82 14.05 -4.46
C TRP A 316 -6.50 15.34 -3.97
N TYR A 317 -5.86 16.11 -3.08
CA TYR A 317 -6.45 17.30 -2.46
C TYR A 317 -5.57 18.53 -2.65
#